data_20c849592552152936e7b36d4814275a
#
_entry.id   20c849592552152936e7b36d4814275a
#
_cell.length_a   1.000
_cell.length_b   1.000
_cell.length_c   1.000
_cell.angle_alpha   90.00
_cell.angle_beta   90.00
_cell.angle_gamma   90.00
#
_symmetry.space_group_name_H-M   'P 1'
#
loop_
_entity.id
_entity.type
_entity.pdbx_description
1 polymer ?
#
loop_
_entity_poly.entity_id
_entity_poly.type
_entity_poly.pdbx_seq_one_letter_code
_entity_poly.pdbx_strand_id
1 'polypeptide(L)'
;MIRTLLIIAAASLVACVLSIGGFLAVGGVDAIRNGEFEFGPRHWRTDSRHDHDGRHGRMRDAGPTISRTLVWNGTDRLQVDLDADIAFRQAPTASVTISGPKGLVDQVQLENGRLRLADRGTPFHFDHDGRDLRITISAPAVRQFALNGSARLEVADYDQPDLALSIAGSGEVQIRGKTQSAALDIAGSGEADLEGLTLAVARVSVAGSGDARLAPTDSADVKIAGSGDVTLQKRPPVLSSNISGSGDLNFED
;
A
#
# COMPACT_ATOMS: atom_id res chain seq x y z
N MET A 1 -0.97 -17.41 -32.97
CA MET A 1 -1.11 -16.00 -32.55
C MET A 1 -1.26 -15.81 -31.03
N ILE A 2 -1.98 -16.67 -30.30
CA ILE A 2 -2.19 -16.52 -28.83
C ILE A 2 -0.90 -16.75 -28.01
N ARG A 3 -0.01 -17.64 -28.43
CA ARG A 3 1.28 -17.90 -27.73
C ARG A 3 2.29 -16.76 -27.84
N THR A 4 2.27 -16.00 -28.91
CA THR A 4 3.14 -14.83 -29.12
C THR A 4 2.72 -13.63 -28.27
N LEU A 5 1.43 -13.44 -28.03
CA LEU A 5 0.89 -12.40 -27.17
C LEU A 5 1.19 -12.63 -25.67
N LEU A 6 1.17 -13.89 -25.22
CA LEU A 6 1.54 -14.27 -23.85
C LEU A 6 3.02 -14.04 -23.55
N ILE A 7 3.89 -14.25 -24.54
CA ILE A 7 5.34 -14.02 -24.42
C ILE A 7 5.65 -12.51 -24.37
N ILE A 8 4.91 -11.68 -25.11
CA ILE A 8 5.08 -10.22 -25.08
C ILE A 8 4.59 -9.62 -23.76
N ALA A 9 3.50 -10.14 -23.19
CA ALA A 9 2.99 -9.70 -21.89
C ALA A 9 3.95 -10.08 -20.74
N ALA A 10 4.56 -11.27 -20.79
CA ALA A 10 5.56 -11.71 -19.82
C ALA A 10 6.90 -10.95 -19.97
N ALA A 11 7.31 -10.64 -21.20
CA ALA A 11 8.54 -9.91 -21.46
C ALA A 11 8.44 -8.43 -21.07
N SER A 12 7.27 -7.79 -21.17
CA SER A 12 7.08 -6.41 -20.69
C SER A 12 7.05 -6.30 -19.16
N LEU A 13 6.63 -7.35 -18.46
CA LEU A 13 6.71 -7.42 -16.99
C LEU A 13 8.16 -7.60 -16.50
N VAL A 14 8.96 -8.38 -17.23
CA VAL A 14 10.38 -8.64 -16.88
C VAL A 14 11.28 -7.48 -17.29
N ALA A 15 10.98 -6.75 -18.36
CA ALA A 15 11.77 -5.59 -18.81
C ALA A 15 11.65 -4.38 -17.86
N CYS A 16 10.54 -4.26 -17.09
CA CYS A 16 10.40 -3.22 -16.06
C CYS A 16 11.26 -3.48 -14.81
N VAL A 17 11.75 -4.73 -14.63
CA VAL A 17 12.50 -5.16 -13.44
C VAL A 17 14.03 -4.96 -13.59
N LEU A 18 14.56 -4.71 -14.80
CA LEU A 18 16.00 -4.80 -15.05
C LEU A 18 16.75 -3.47 -15.31
N SER A 19 16.08 -2.33 -15.21
CA SER A 19 16.79 -1.06 -15.41
C SER A 19 16.66 -0.16 -14.20
N ILE A 20 17.57 -0.25 -13.23
CA ILE A 20 18.10 0.90 -12.47
C ILE A 20 19.16 0.40 -11.50
N GLY A 21 20.39 0.81 -11.78
CA GLY A 21 21.49 0.83 -10.82
C GLY A 21 21.86 2.27 -10.50
N GLY A 22 21.98 2.55 -9.20
CA GLY A 22 22.94 3.50 -8.66
C GLY A 22 22.58 4.99 -8.61
N PHE A 23 22.44 5.52 -7.40
CA PHE A 23 23.19 6.71 -6.93
C PHE A 23 23.07 6.86 -5.41
N LEU A 24 24.21 6.97 -4.73
CA LEU A 24 24.36 7.32 -3.32
C LEU A 24 24.53 8.84 -3.16
N ALA A 25 23.88 9.47 -2.17
CA ALA A 25 24.43 10.63 -1.48
C ALA A 25 23.76 10.88 -0.12
N VAL A 26 24.58 11.26 0.82
CA VAL A 26 24.47 11.38 2.27
C VAL A 26 23.78 12.69 2.69
N GLY A 27 22.97 12.64 3.75
CA GLY A 27 22.67 13.84 4.54
C GLY A 27 21.34 13.82 5.32
N GLY A 28 21.43 13.84 6.63
CA GLY A 28 20.43 14.40 7.52
C GLY A 28 19.72 13.45 8.49
N VAL A 29 20.35 13.19 9.63
CA VAL A 29 19.81 12.36 10.74
C VAL A 29 18.83 13.10 11.65
N ASP A 30 18.67 14.42 11.50
CA ASP A 30 17.97 15.26 12.48
C ASP A 30 16.46 15.41 12.26
N ALA A 31 15.92 15.04 11.09
CA ALA A 31 14.49 15.17 10.80
C ALA A 31 13.61 14.03 11.35
N ILE A 32 14.22 12.91 11.75
CA ILE A 32 13.48 11.73 12.23
C ILE A 32 13.15 11.84 13.72
N ARG A 33 13.78 12.77 14.46
CA ARG A 33 13.68 12.86 15.90
C ARG A 33 12.41 13.55 16.41
N ASN A 34 11.69 14.26 15.57
CA ASN A 34 10.47 15.00 15.90
C ASN A 34 9.34 14.75 14.89
N GLY A 35 9.21 13.50 14.43
CA GLY A 35 8.15 13.12 13.50
C GLY A 35 6.79 13.04 14.18
N GLU A 36 6.17 14.18 14.45
CA GLU A 36 4.74 14.27 14.72
C GLU A 36 3.98 14.04 13.41
N PHE A 37 3.71 12.80 13.09
CA PHE A 37 2.67 12.46 12.13
C PHE A 37 1.34 12.51 12.88
N GLU A 38 0.64 13.64 12.77
CA GLU A 38 -0.75 13.74 13.21
C GLU A 38 -1.63 12.89 12.26
N PHE A 39 -1.93 11.67 12.69
CA PHE A 39 -3.05 10.92 12.14
C PHE A 39 -4.34 11.60 12.64
N GLY A 40 -4.87 12.55 11.88
CA GLY A 40 -6.13 13.19 12.19
C GLY A 40 -7.27 12.17 12.16
N PRO A 41 -8.06 12.04 13.24
CA PRO A 41 -9.20 11.14 13.25
C PRO A 41 -10.30 11.69 12.34
N ARG A 42 -10.55 11.09 11.20
CA ARG A 42 -11.79 11.30 10.46
C ARG A 42 -12.90 10.62 11.23
N HIS A 43 -13.76 11.43 11.84
CA HIS A 43 -14.95 10.99 12.55
C HIS A 43 -15.96 10.35 11.58
N TRP A 44 -16.01 9.04 11.54
CA TRP A 44 -17.18 8.33 11.08
C TRP A 44 -18.11 8.17 12.28
N ARG A 45 -19.15 9.00 12.35
CA ARG A 45 -20.24 8.84 13.30
C ARG A 45 -21.14 7.72 12.80
N THR A 46 -21.01 6.55 13.37
CA THR A 46 -22.10 5.59 13.39
C THR A 46 -22.74 5.63 14.78
N ASP A 47 -23.84 6.37 14.91
CA ASP A 47 -24.75 6.23 16.04
C ASP A 47 -25.43 4.86 15.93
N SER A 48 -25.02 3.93 16.74
CA SER A 48 -25.79 2.73 17.06
C SER A 48 -25.63 2.46 18.55
N ARG A 49 -26.55 3.09 19.33
CA ARG A 49 -26.80 2.68 20.70
C ARG A 49 -27.44 1.29 20.67
N HIS A 50 -26.71 0.30 21.10
CA HIS A 50 -27.27 -0.91 21.67
C HIS A 50 -26.53 -1.19 22.96
N ASP A 51 -27.20 -0.81 24.05
CA ASP A 51 -26.93 -1.31 25.39
C ASP A 51 -27.13 -2.82 25.41
N HIS A 52 -26.07 -3.58 25.65
CA HIS A 52 -26.18 -4.92 26.20
C HIS A 52 -25.15 -5.13 27.31
N ASP A 53 -25.73 -5.40 28.48
CA ASP A 53 -25.13 -5.78 29.73
C ASP A 53 -23.92 -6.70 29.65
N GLY A 54 -22.89 -6.29 30.38
CA GLY A 54 -22.10 -7.09 31.32
C GLY A 54 -21.57 -8.44 30.87
N ARG A 55 -20.47 -8.48 30.15
CA ARG A 55 -19.37 -9.39 30.44
C ARG A 55 -18.05 -8.66 30.15
N HIS A 56 -17.40 -8.23 31.23
CA HIS A 56 -16.00 -7.81 31.17
C HIS A 56 -15.15 -9.00 30.66
N GLY A 57 -15.03 -9.12 29.35
CA GLY A 57 -13.96 -9.87 28.73
C GLY A 57 -12.66 -9.23 29.23
N ARG A 58 -11.88 -9.97 30.01
CA ARG A 58 -10.54 -9.53 30.42
C ARG A 58 -9.83 -9.12 29.14
N MET A 59 -9.51 -7.81 29.01
CA MET A 59 -8.47 -7.36 28.11
C MET A 59 -7.24 -8.21 28.46
N ARG A 60 -6.90 -9.16 27.62
CA ARG A 60 -5.61 -9.85 27.73
C ARG A 60 -4.60 -8.76 27.45
N ASP A 61 -3.78 -8.45 28.46
CA ASP A 61 -2.69 -7.50 28.34
C ASP A 61 -1.91 -7.83 27.06
N ALA A 62 -1.97 -6.93 26.09
CA ALA A 62 -1.22 -7.03 24.83
C ALA A 62 0.31 -6.99 25.08
N GLY A 63 0.71 -6.94 26.34
CA GLY A 63 2.09 -6.79 26.76
C GLY A 63 2.61 -5.35 26.58
N PRO A 64 3.83 -5.04 27.02
CA PRO A 64 4.38 -3.71 26.88
C PRO A 64 4.56 -3.37 25.40
N THR A 65 4.15 -2.16 25.03
CA THR A 65 4.47 -1.60 23.71
C THR A 65 5.96 -1.32 23.64
N ILE A 66 6.60 -1.84 22.61
CA ILE A 66 8.03 -1.62 22.34
C ILE A 66 8.22 -1.06 20.93
N SER A 67 9.41 -0.50 20.70
CA SER A 67 9.84 -0.08 19.38
C SER A 67 11.13 -0.81 19.01
N ARG A 68 11.24 -1.24 17.74
CA ARG A 68 12.41 -1.93 17.19
C ARG A 68 12.77 -1.33 15.84
N THR A 69 14.05 -1.04 15.64
CA THR A 69 14.56 -0.57 14.35
C THR A 69 15.18 -1.73 13.59
N LEU A 70 14.84 -1.86 12.31
CA LEU A 70 15.44 -2.77 11.36
C LEU A 70 16.22 -2.01 10.31
N VAL A 71 17.21 -2.68 9.72
CA VAL A 71 17.98 -2.12 8.61
C VAL A 71 17.25 -2.42 7.31
N TRP A 72 16.92 -1.37 6.55
CA TRP A 72 16.42 -1.52 5.18
C TRP A 72 17.57 -1.95 4.26
N ASN A 73 17.35 -2.97 3.46
CA ASN A 73 18.39 -3.53 2.58
C ASN A 73 18.43 -2.93 1.16
N GLY A 74 17.79 -1.77 0.98
CA GLY A 74 17.98 -0.95 -0.23
C GLY A 74 17.33 -1.47 -1.51
N THR A 75 16.29 -2.28 -1.44
CA THR A 75 15.53 -2.71 -2.61
C THR A 75 14.57 -1.59 -3.08
N ASP A 76 14.21 -1.62 -4.37
CA ASP A 76 13.19 -0.76 -4.98
C ASP A 76 11.76 -1.25 -4.76
N ARG A 77 11.60 -2.34 -4.00
CA ARG A 77 10.32 -3.00 -3.71
C ARG A 77 10.05 -3.07 -2.22
N LEU A 78 8.83 -2.73 -1.84
CA LEU A 78 8.24 -3.01 -0.54
C LEU A 78 7.08 -4.00 -0.72
N GLN A 79 7.19 -5.16 -0.11
CA GLN A 79 6.12 -6.15 -0.03
C GLN A 79 5.68 -6.32 1.43
N VAL A 80 4.38 -6.28 1.67
CA VAL A 80 3.77 -6.40 2.99
C VAL A 80 2.89 -7.63 3.03
N ASP A 81 3.27 -8.59 3.87
CA ASP A 81 2.55 -9.84 4.09
C ASP A 81 2.17 -9.97 5.58
N LEU A 82 1.69 -8.90 6.16
CA LEU A 82 1.21 -8.84 7.54
C LEU A 82 0.19 -7.69 7.66
N ASP A 83 -0.68 -7.77 8.67
CA ASP A 83 -1.63 -6.70 8.96
C ASP A 83 -0.96 -5.65 9.84
N ALA A 84 -0.88 -4.41 9.37
CA ALA A 84 -0.28 -3.29 10.08
C ALA A 84 -0.69 -1.95 9.48
N ASP A 85 -0.54 -0.88 10.27
CA ASP A 85 -0.55 0.49 9.78
C ASP A 85 0.87 0.89 9.37
N ILE A 86 1.08 1.20 8.11
CA ILE A 86 2.40 1.47 7.53
C ILE A 86 2.44 2.90 6.99
N ALA A 87 3.37 3.69 7.50
CA ALA A 87 3.70 5.00 6.96
C ALA A 87 5.04 4.91 6.21
N PHE A 88 5.00 5.15 4.91
CA PHE A 88 6.18 5.24 4.06
C PHE A 88 6.45 6.69 3.66
N ARG A 89 7.70 7.11 3.75
CA ARG A 89 8.16 8.40 3.26
C ARG A 89 9.38 8.23 2.38
N GLN A 90 9.37 8.84 1.21
CA GLN A 90 10.58 8.90 0.41
C GLN A 90 11.61 9.83 1.06
N ALA A 91 12.80 9.30 1.39
CA ALA A 91 13.86 10.05 2.04
C ALA A 91 15.24 9.47 1.65
N PRO A 92 16.30 10.31 1.65
CA PRO A 92 17.64 9.84 1.26
C PRO A 92 18.21 8.76 2.18
N THR A 93 17.79 8.74 3.44
CA THR A 93 18.26 7.75 4.42
C THR A 93 17.22 6.68 4.63
N ALA A 94 17.64 5.43 4.51
CA ALA A 94 16.77 4.29 4.70
C ALA A 94 16.69 3.89 6.18
N SER A 95 15.46 3.72 6.70
CA SER A 95 15.20 3.22 8.04
C SER A 95 13.84 2.54 8.12
N VAL A 96 13.71 1.58 9.03
CA VAL A 96 12.44 0.92 9.34
C VAL A 96 12.29 0.86 10.85
N THR A 97 11.22 1.47 11.36
CA THR A 97 10.88 1.44 12.79
C THR A 97 9.54 0.74 12.95
N ILE A 98 9.49 -0.26 13.81
CA ILE A 98 8.30 -1.05 14.10
C ILE A 98 7.93 -0.80 15.55
N SER A 99 6.67 -0.46 15.81
CA SER A 99 6.13 -0.21 17.15
C SER A 99 4.86 -1.01 17.37
N GLY A 100 4.67 -1.52 18.59
CA GLY A 100 3.50 -2.31 18.95
C GLY A 100 3.74 -3.24 20.10
N PRO A 101 2.83 -4.20 20.36
CA PRO A 101 3.00 -5.22 21.38
C PRO A 101 4.29 -6.02 21.16
N LYS A 102 5.06 -6.21 22.25
CA LYS A 102 6.37 -6.90 22.19
C LYS A 102 6.29 -8.24 21.44
N GLY A 103 5.26 -9.03 21.71
CA GLY A 103 5.09 -10.35 21.08
C GLY A 103 4.97 -10.30 19.56
N LEU A 104 4.35 -9.25 19.01
CA LEU A 104 4.22 -9.03 17.57
C LEU A 104 5.48 -8.42 16.98
N VAL A 105 6.02 -7.37 17.61
CA VAL A 105 7.23 -6.67 17.14
C VAL A 105 8.42 -7.61 17.02
N ASP A 106 8.60 -8.55 17.97
CA ASP A 106 9.67 -9.54 17.96
C ASP A 106 9.54 -10.55 16.79
N GLN A 107 8.35 -10.72 16.24
CA GLN A 107 8.08 -11.66 15.14
C GLN A 107 8.20 -11.02 13.74
N VAL A 108 8.19 -9.68 13.66
CA VAL A 108 8.33 -9.01 12.36
C VAL A 108 9.72 -9.24 11.79
N GLN A 109 9.76 -9.72 10.57
CA GLN A 109 10.97 -9.93 9.75
C GLN A 109 10.91 -9.05 8.52
N LEU A 110 12.06 -8.45 8.18
CA LEU A 110 12.26 -7.72 6.94
C LEU A 110 13.39 -8.40 6.16
N GLU A 111 13.04 -8.96 5.01
CA GLU A 111 13.99 -9.64 4.12
C GLU A 111 13.77 -9.18 2.68
N ASN A 112 14.80 -8.62 2.06
CA ASN A 112 14.73 -8.15 0.66
C ASN A 112 13.52 -7.23 0.36
N GLY A 113 13.20 -6.30 1.28
CA GLY A 113 12.04 -5.42 1.16
C GLY A 113 10.69 -6.08 1.44
N ARG A 114 10.66 -7.32 1.94
CA ARG A 114 9.45 -8.04 2.32
C ARG A 114 9.28 -8.04 3.83
N LEU A 115 8.17 -7.47 4.29
CA LEU A 115 7.73 -7.51 5.68
C LEU A 115 6.78 -8.69 5.90
N ARG A 116 7.10 -9.55 6.85
CA ARG A 116 6.29 -10.70 7.22
C ARG A 116 6.42 -11.02 8.70
N LEU A 117 5.49 -11.78 9.26
CA LEU A 117 5.65 -12.38 10.56
C LEU A 117 6.45 -13.70 10.44
N ALA A 118 7.32 -13.95 11.43
CA ALA A 118 8.01 -15.24 11.52
C ALA A 118 6.99 -16.35 11.78
N ASP A 119 7.04 -17.40 10.96
CA ASP A 119 6.22 -18.60 11.18
C ASP A 119 6.79 -19.36 12.37
N ARG A 120 6.15 -19.26 13.54
CA ARG A 120 6.57 -19.96 14.77
C ARG A 120 5.74 -21.20 15.08
N GLY A 121 4.91 -21.67 14.11
CA GLY A 121 4.21 -22.97 14.25
C GLY A 121 3.22 -23.06 15.42
N THR A 122 2.96 -21.99 16.15
CA THR A 122 1.93 -21.94 17.17
C THR A 122 0.71 -21.23 16.60
N PRO A 123 -0.47 -21.86 16.65
CA PRO A 123 -1.71 -21.17 16.30
C PRO A 123 -2.04 -20.16 17.41
N PHE A 124 -1.35 -19.02 17.43
CA PHE A 124 -1.82 -17.91 18.23
C PHE A 124 -3.02 -17.33 17.48
N HIS A 125 -4.21 -17.63 17.98
CA HIS A 125 -5.39 -16.84 17.68
C HIS A 125 -5.17 -15.49 18.33
N PHE A 126 -4.57 -14.56 17.58
CA PHE A 126 -4.59 -13.16 17.96
C PHE A 126 -6.00 -12.66 17.64
N ASP A 127 -6.78 -12.49 18.67
CA ASP A 127 -8.11 -11.86 18.64
C ASP A 127 -7.95 -10.32 18.54
N HIS A 128 -6.86 -9.88 17.88
CA HIS A 128 -6.54 -8.47 17.70
C HIS A 128 -6.53 -8.20 16.19
N ASP A 129 -7.39 -7.30 15.79
CA ASP A 129 -7.28 -6.63 14.49
C ASP A 129 -5.83 -6.17 14.37
N GLY A 130 -5.09 -6.62 13.35
CA GLY A 130 -3.62 -6.41 13.20
C GLY A 130 -3.14 -4.95 13.17
N ARG A 131 -4.03 -4.01 13.48
CA ARG A 131 -3.83 -2.56 13.65
C ARG A 131 -2.98 -2.16 14.85
N ASP A 132 -2.57 -3.10 15.68
CA ASP A 132 -1.68 -2.81 16.81
C ASP A 132 -0.20 -2.65 16.39
N LEU A 133 0.16 -3.05 15.16
CA LEU A 133 1.48 -2.83 14.61
C LEU A 133 1.51 -1.55 13.78
N ARG A 134 2.39 -0.63 14.18
CA ARG A 134 2.71 0.56 13.40
C ARG A 134 4.13 0.46 12.87
N ILE A 135 4.29 0.63 11.56
CA ILE A 135 5.57 0.52 10.88
C ILE A 135 5.84 1.82 10.14
N THR A 136 6.93 2.48 10.48
CA THR A 136 7.39 3.67 9.76
C THR A 136 8.60 3.31 8.93
N ILE A 137 8.53 3.60 7.63
CA ILE A 137 9.57 3.27 6.66
C ILE A 137 10.03 4.55 5.98
N SER A 138 11.32 4.78 5.92
CA SER A 138 11.92 5.72 4.98
C SER A 138 12.86 4.97 4.03
N ALA A 139 12.82 5.32 2.75
CA ALA A 139 13.74 4.78 1.76
C ALA A 139 13.82 5.70 0.52
N PRO A 140 14.97 5.72 -0.19
CA PRO A 140 15.19 6.71 -1.24
C PRO A 140 14.45 6.42 -2.55
N ALA A 141 14.18 5.16 -2.88
CA ALA A 141 13.79 4.78 -4.24
C ALA A 141 12.92 3.51 -4.30
N VAL A 142 11.85 3.46 -3.51
CA VAL A 142 10.87 2.37 -3.66
C VAL A 142 9.89 2.73 -4.78
N ARG A 143 9.75 1.85 -5.75
CA ARG A 143 8.86 2.01 -6.92
C ARG A 143 7.75 0.98 -6.98
N GLN A 144 7.94 -0.14 -6.28
CA GLN A 144 6.98 -1.24 -6.28
C GLN A 144 6.46 -1.45 -4.87
N PHE A 145 5.15 -1.32 -4.71
CA PHE A 145 4.46 -1.62 -3.47
C PHE A 145 3.52 -2.80 -3.69
N ALA A 146 3.62 -3.82 -2.84
CA ALA A 146 2.74 -4.98 -2.89
C ALA A 146 2.18 -5.24 -1.49
N LEU A 147 0.86 -5.18 -1.35
CA LEU A 147 0.14 -5.49 -0.12
C LEU A 147 -0.62 -6.80 -0.28
N ASN A 148 -0.36 -7.74 0.61
CA ASN A 148 -1.10 -9.00 0.69
C ASN A 148 -1.79 -9.06 2.06
N GLY A 149 -3.12 -9.09 2.08
CA GLY A 149 -3.92 -9.08 3.32
C GLY A 149 -4.69 -7.79 3.54
N SER A 150 -4.70 -7.28 4.77
CA SER A 150 -5.56 -6.16 5.20
C SER A 150 -4.75 -4.96 5.73
N ALA A 151 -3.48 -4.84 5.33
CA ALA A 151 -2.63 -3.73 5.75
C ALA A 151 -3.13 -2.39 5.21
N ARG A 152 -2.85 -1.32 5.98
CA ARG A 152 -2.98 0.05 5.51
C ARG A 152 -1.60 0.62 5.20
N LEU A 153 -1.44 1.23 4.03
CA LEU A 153 -0.20 1.88 3.60
C LEU A 153 -0.46 3.34 3.21
N GLU A 154 0.20 4.24 3.89
CA GLU A 154 0.26 5.65 3.51
C GLU A 154 1.65 5.97 2.97
N VAL A 155 1.72 6.53 1.75
CA VAL A 155 2.96 6.96 1.09
C VAL A 155 2.93 8.46 0.92
N ALA A 156 3.90 9.14 1.52
CA ALA A 156 4.06 10.58 1.43
C ALA A 156 5.34 10.96 0.67
N ASP A 157 5.30 12.14 0.05
CA ASP A 157 6.44 12.75 -0.67
C ASP A 157 7.00 11.85 -1.78
N TYR A 158 6.13 11.07 -2.45
CA TYR A 158 6.54 10.20 -3.55
C TYR A 158 7.05 11.01 -4.74
N ASP A 159 8.26 10.72 -5.20
CA ASP A 159 8.90 11.39 -6.34
C ASP A 159 9.76 10.38 -7.10
N GLN A 160 9.10 9.54 -7.91
CA GLN A 160 9.74 8.57 -8.78
C GLN A 160 9.06 8.61 -10.16
N PRO A 161 9.78 8.25 -11.24
CA PRO A 161 9.22 8.27 -12.59
C PRO A 161 8.09 7.25 -12.76
N ASP A 162 8.16 6.12 -12.06
CA ASP A 162 7.22 5.02 -12.20
C ASP A 162 6.74 4.54 -10.83
N LEU A 163 5.48 4.16 -10.76
CA LEU A 163 4.85 3.52 -9.62
C LEU A 163 4.19 2.21 -10.07
N ALA A 164 4.50 1.11 -9.38
CA ALA A 164 3.74 -0.12 -9.48
C ALA A 164 3.13 -0.45 -8.12
N LEU A 165 1.81 -0.54 -8.05
CA LEU A 165 1.06 -0.86 -6.85
C LEU A 165 0.21 -2.11 -7.09
N SER A 166 0.36 -3.11 -6.22
CA SER A 166 -0.46 -4.32 -6.23
C SER A 166 -1.10 -4.53 -4.86
N ILE A 167 -2.41 -4.73 -4.83
CA ILE A 167 -3.18 -5.02 -3.62
C ILE A 167 -3.87 -6.37 -3.82
N ALA A 168 -3.51 -7.35 -2.99
CA ALA A 168 -4.14 -8.66 -2.98
C ALA A 168 -4.82 -8.89 -1.63
N GLY A 169 -6.15 -8.82 -1.59
CA GLY A 169 -6.96 -8.92 -0.36
C GLY A 169 -7.82 -7.69 -0.13
N SER A 170 -7.80 -7.15 1.10
CA SER A 170 -8.63 -6.02 1.55
C SER A 170 -7.79 -4.84 2.08
N GLY A 171 -6.56 -4.72 1.61
CA GLY A 171 -5.66 -3.64 2.01
C GLY A 171 -6.11 -2.27 1.50
N GLU A 172 -5.73 -1.24 2.21
CA GLU A 172 -5.98 0.16 1.86
C GLU A 172 -4.66 0.88 1.59
N VAL A 173 -4.57 1.60 0.48
CA VAL A 173 -3.36 2.35 0.10
C VAL A 173 -3.71 3.77 -0.24
N GLN A 174 -2.96 4.71 0.33
CA GLN A 174 -3.02 6.12 -0.04
C GLN A 174 -1.63 6.59 -0.45
N ILE A 175 -1.49 7.19 -1.64
CA ILE A 175 -0.21 7.71 -2.14
C ILE A 175 -0.36 9.18 -2.53
N ARG A 176 0.57 9.99 -2.05
CA ARG A 176 0.66 11.42 -2.36
C ARG A 176 2.04 11.79 -2.86
N GLY A 177 2.10 12.67 -3.88
CA GLY A 177 3.34 13.11 -4.48
C GLY A 177 3.24 13.26 -5.98
N LYS A 178 4.24 12.79 -6.73
CA LYS A 178 4.26 12.86 -8.19
C LYS A 178 4.95 11.65 -8.83
N THR A 179 4.45 11.25 -9.99
CA THR A 179 5.04 10.23 -10.87
C THR A 179 4.68 10.53 -12.32
N GLN A 180 5.38 9.96 -13.27
CA GLN A 180 4.99 10.03 -14.69
C GLN A 180 3.98 8.93 -15.03
N SER A 181 4.20 7.72 -14.53
CA SER A 181 3.32 6.59 -14.79
C SER A 181 2.98 5.80 -13.55
N ALA A 182 1.73 5.33 -13.47
CA ALA A 182 1.28 4.42 -12.43
C ALA A 182 0.61 3.19 -13.03
N ALA A 183 1.01 2.02 -12.53
CA ALA A 183 0.33 0.75 -12.77
C ALA A 183 -0.27 0.27 -11.43
N LEU A 184 -1.59 0.07 -11.43
CA LEU A 184 -2.36 -0.35 -10.26
C LEU A 184 -3.07 -1.67 -10.56
N ASP A 185 -2.82 -2.68 -9.76
CA ASP A 185 -3.49 -3.97 -9.81
C ASP A 185 -4.17 -4.27 -8.47
N ILE A 186 -5.49 -4.38 -8.45
CA ILE A 186 -6.28 -4.76 -7.28
C ILE A 186 -6.91 -6.13 -7.52
N ALA A 187 -6.61 -7.09 -6.65
CA ALA A 187 -7.22 -8.40 -6.65
C ALA A 187 -7.89 -8.64 -5.28
N GLY A 188 -9.21 -8.55 -5.24
CA GLY A 188 -10.01 -8.69 -4.00
C GLY A 188 -10.92 -7.50 -3.75
N SER A 189 -10.91 -6.96 -2.53
CA SER A 189 -11.76 -5.85 -2.07
C SER A 189 -10.94 -4.69 -1.48
N GLY A 190 -9.70 -4.54 -1.93
CA GLY A 190 -8.83 -3.47 -1.47
C GLY A 190 -9.19 -2.10 -2.06
N GLU A 191 -8.70 -1.04 -1.42
CA GLU A 191 -8.91 0.34 -1.84
C GLU A 191 -7.59 1.04 -2.15
N ALA A 192 -7.53 1.79 -3.27
CA ALA A 192 -6.38 2.60 -3.63
C ALA A 192 -6.80 4.07 -3.87
N ASP A 193 -6.31 4.98 -3.02
CA ASP A 193 -6.47 6.42 -3.16
C ASP A 193 -5.15 7.04 -3.70
N LEU A 194 -5.15 7.39 -4.97
CA LEU A 194 -4.06 8.08 -5.67
C LEU A 194 -4.45 9.50 -6.12
N GLU A 195 -5.52 10.08 -5.56
CA GLU A 195 -5.95 11.45 -5.91
C GLU A 195 -4.89 12.50 -5.58
N GLY A 196 -4.15 12.29 -4.48
CA GLY A 196 -3.04 13.16 -4.09
C GLY A 196 -1.76 12.95 -4.89
N LEU A 197 -1.75 12.05 -5.88
CA LEU A 197 -0.60 11.74 -6.72
C LEU A 197 -0.74 12.42 -8.09
N THR A 198 0.11 13.39 -8.38
CA THR A 198 0.22 13.95 -9.73
C THR A 198 0.79 12.90 -10.67
N LEU A 199 0.03 12.48 -11.69
CA LEU A 199 0.47 11.47 -12.65
C LEU A 199 -0.02 11.79 -14.07
N ALA A 200 0.78 11.40 -15.08
CA ALA A 200 0.42 11.61 -16.47
C ALA A 200 -0.34 10.39 -17.04
N VAL A 201 0.18 9.19 -16.82
CA VAL A 201 -0.34 7.96 -17.41
C VAL A 201 -0.73 6.96 -16.33
N ALA A 202 -1.96 6.45 -16.40
CA ALA A 202 -2.46 5.41 -15.51
C ALA A 202 -2.81 4.12 -16.26
N ARG A 203 -2.43 2.98 -15.68
CA ARG A 203 -2.98 1.67 -16.00
C ARG A 203 -3.60 1.09 -14.74
N VAL A 204 -4.88 0.75 -14.81
CA VAL A 204 -5.64 0.23 -13.68
C VAL A 204 -6.27 -1.09 -14.04
N SER A 205 -6.09 -2.09 -13.21
CA SER A 205 -6.73 -3.39 -13.32
C SER A 205 -7.37 -3.75 -11.98
N VAL A 206 -8.68 -3.90 -11.96
CA VAL A 206 -9.44 -4.31 -10.77
C VAL A 206 -10.08 -5.66 -11.06
N ALA A 207 -9.75 -6.65 -10.25
CA ALA A 207 -10.35 -7.98 -10.28
C ALA A 207 -11.01 -8.29 -8.92
N GLY A 208 -12.33 -8.16 -8.85
CA GLY A 208 -13.09 -8.34 -7.61
C GLY A 208 -14.04 -7.19 -7.33
N SER A 209 -14.03 -6.68 -6.09
CA SER A 209 -14.91 -5.60 -5.62
C SER A 209 -14.10 -4.45 -4.97
N GLY A 210 -12.86 -4.31 -5.35
CA GLY A 210 -12.01 -3.23 -4.86
C GLY A 210 -12.19 -1.94 -5.63
N ASP A 211 -11.83 -0.81 -5.01
CA ASP A 211 -12.04 0.53 -5.54
C ASP A 211 -10.73 1.27 -5.76
N ALA A 212 -10.69 2.11 -6.79
CA ALA A 212 -9.54 2.95 -7.08
C ALA A 212 -9.95 4.39 -7.41
N ARG A 213 -9.23 5.37 -6.83
CA ARG A 213 -9.38 6.80 -7.13
C ARG A 213 -8.08 7.38 -7.61
N LEU A 214 -8.08 8.10 -8.74
CA LEU A 214 -6.87 8.66 -9.34
C LEU A 214 -7.16 9.85 -10.28
N ALA A 215 -6.11 10.64 -10.58
CA ALA A 215 -6.22 11.85 -11.39
C ALA A 215 -5.19 11.90 -12.53
N PRO A 216 -5.22 10.99 -13.54
CA PRO A 216 -4.29 11.01 -14.67
C PRO A 216 -4.57 12.19 -15.60
N THR A 217 -3.49 12.89 -16.04
CA THR A 217 -3.64 14.08 -16.91
C THR A 217 -3.66 13.78 -18.41
N ASP A 218 -2.96 12.73 -18.86
CA ASP A 218 -2.73 12.44 -20.27
C ASP A 218 -3.51 11.22 -20.76
N SER A 219 -3.38 10.09 -20.06
CA SER A 219 -4.06 8.87 -20.48
C SER A 219 -4.39 7.92 -19.34
N ALA A 220 -5.48 7.16 -19.50
CA ALA A 220 -5.85 6.06 -18.64
C ALA A 220 -6.26 4.82 -19.45
N ASP A 221 -5.77 3.64 -19.03
CA ASP A 221 -6.24 2.33 -19.47
C ASP A 221 -6.82 1.59 -18.26
N VAL A 222 -8.15 1.42 -18.23
CA VAL A 222 -8.89 0.90 -17.09
C VAL A 222 -9.52 -0.45 -17.44
N LYS A 223 -9.25 -1.46 -16.65
CA LYS A 223 -9.84 -2.79 -16.77
C LYS A 223 -10.52 -3.17 -15.46
N ILE A 224 -11.81 -3.48 -15.52
CA ILE A 224 -12.58 -3.91 -14.37
C ILE A 224 -13.16 -5.29 -14.68
N ALA A 225 -12.89 -6.25 -13.81
CA ALA A 225 -13.47 -7.60 -13.87
C ALA A 225 -14.11 -7.92 -12.51
N GLY A 226 -15.41 -7.66 -12.37
CA GLY A 226 -16.13 -7.84 -11.10
C GLY A 226 -17.12 -6.72 -10.83
N SER A 227 -17.16 -6.26 -9.58
CA SER A 227 -18.10 -5.24 -9.09
C SER A 227 -17.40 -4.05 -8.41
N GLY A 228 -16.11 -3.91 -8.62
CA GLY A 228 -15.33 -2.78 -8.09
C GLY A 228 -15.44 -1.55 -8.98
N ASP A 229 -15.18 -0.40 -8.42
CA ASP A 229 -15.35 0.89 -9.09
C ASP A 229 -14.00 1.61 -9.27
N VAL A 230 -13.85 2.30 -10.41
CA VAL A 230 -12.73 3.18 -10.64
C VAL A 230 -13.25 4.60 -10.84
N THR A 231 -12.76 5.54 -10.03
CA THR A 231 -13.11 6.95 -10.12
C THR A 231 -11.90 7.75 -10.62
N LEU A 232 -12.07 8.47 -11.72
CA LEU A 232 -11.11 9.44 -12.23
C LEU A 232 -11.59 10.85 -11.91
N GLN A 233 -10.75 11.68 -11.26
CA GLN A 233 -11.11 13.06 -10.93
C GLN A 233 -11.50 13.88 -12.16
N LYS A 234 -10.88 13.57 -13.30
CA LYS A 234 -11.22 14.18 -14.61
C LYS A 234 -11.03 13.15 -15.70
N ARG A 235 -11.78 13.32 -16.79
CA ARG A 235 -11.61 12.49 -17.97
C ARG A 235 -10.32 12.87 -18.71
N PRO A 236 -9.33 11.96 -18.81
CA PRO A 236 -8.11 12.25 -19.56
C PRO A 236 -8.37 12.29 -21.07
N PRO A 237 -7.53 12.99 -21.86
CA PRO A 237 -7.67 13.07 -23.33
C PRO A 237 -7.67 11.72 -24.03
N VAL A 238 -6.92 10.76 -23.53
CA VAL A 238 -6.86 9.39 -24.04
C VAL A 238 -7.37 8.43 -22.97
N LEU A 239 -8.50 7.80 -23.23
CA LEU A 239 -9.12 6.86 -22.31
C LEU A 239 -9.47 5.57 -23.04
N SER A 240 -8.98 4.46 -22.50
CA SER A 240 -9.40 3.10 -22.86
C SER A 240 -10.05 2.46 -21.63
N SER A 241 -11.20 1.84 -21.80
CA SER A 241 -11.85 1.11 -20.70
C SER A 241 -12.42 -0.22 -21.19
N ASN A 242 -12.27 -1.25 -20.35
CA ASN A 242 -12.87 -2.56 -20.57
C ASN A 242 -13.46 -3.06 -19.26
N ILE A 243 -14.78 -3.08 -19.18
CA ILE A 243 -15.52 -3.46 -17.98
C ILE A 243 -16.25 -4.77 -18.23
N SER A 244 -16.02 -5.74 -17.35
CA SER A 244 -16.68 -7.05 -17.36
C SER A 244 -17.24 -7.32 -15.97
N GLY A 245 -18.54 -7.25 -15.80
CA GLY A 245 -19.22 -7.38 -14.51
C GLY A 245 -20.17 -6.23 -14.24
N SER A 246 -20.32 -5.85 -12.97
CA SER A 246 -21.23 -4.81 -12.49
C SER A 246 -20.51 -3.59 -11.91
N GLY A 247 -19.21 -3.49 -12.11
CA GLY A 247 -18.43 -2.33 -11.69
C GLY A 247 -18.54 -1.17 -12.65
N ASP A 248 -18.21 0.03 -12.18
CA ASP A 248 -18.37 1.29 -12.92
C ASP A 248 -17.05 2.07 -13.05
N LEU A 249 -16.96 2.85 -14.13
CA LEU A 249 -15.94 3.88 -14.30
C LEU A 249 -16.59 5.26 -14.18
N ASN A 250 -16.27 5.96 -13.11
CA ASN A 250 -16.86 7.24 -12.73
C ASN A 250 -15.90 8.41 -12.99
N PHE A 251 -16.46 9.62 -13.16
CA PHE A 251 -15.71 10.86 -13.30
C PHE A 251 -16.26 11.88 -12.31
N GLU A 252 -15.37 12.55 -11.55
CA GLU A 252 -15.71 13.68 -10.69
C GLU A 252 -15.43 14.95 -11.51
N ASP A 253 -16.48 15.57 -12.07
CA ASP A 253 -16.37 16.84 -12.85
C ASP A 253 -16.34 18.08 -11.92
#